data_1a47fe9e98e17d920314b40cc8ba68b5
#
_entry.id   1a47fe9e98e17d920314b40cc8ba68b5
#
_cell.length_a   1.000
_cell.length_b   1.000
_cell.length_c   1.000
_cell.angle_alpha   90.00
_cell.angle_beta   90.00
_cell.angle_gamma   90.00
#
_symmetry.space_group_name_H-M   'P 1'
#
loop_
_entity.id
_entity.type
_entity.pdbx_description
1 polymer ?
#
loop_
_entity_poly.entity_id
_entity_poly.type
_entity_poly.pdbx_seq_one_letter_code
_entity_poly.pdbx_strand_id
1 'polypeptide(L)'
;LAKEQSDLESLYKECKTYIFKKESFIDNESLLEDEDSELSLIAKEENEILIKEISALESKLKILFIPKDPNDKKNIILEIRAGTGGSEACLFANDLYRMYVRFAEIKKWKAELMNLSENEGGGIKEAILSIKGTQVFGEMKFESGVHRVQRVPDTESSGRLHTSAAT
;
A
#
# COMPACT_ATOMS: atom_id res chain seq x y z
N LEU A 1 11.90 22.89 -4.16
CA LEU A 1 11.39 23.48 -5.41
C LEU A 1 11.28 22.43 -6.53
N ALA A 2 12.40 21.89 -7.10
CA ALA A 2 12.33 20.92 -8.22
C ALA A 2 11.56 19.63 -7.88
N LYS A 3 11.71 19.09 -6.66
CA LYS A 3 10.98 17.91 -6.18
C LYS A 3 9.50 18.20 -5.97
N GLU A 4 9.16 19.33 -5.42
CA GLU A 4 7.78 19.80 -5.24
C GLU A 4 7.11 20.04 -6.59
N GLN A 5 7.82 20.62 -7.54
CA GLN A 5 7.35 20.81 -8.90
C GLN A 5 7.01 19.46 -9.55
N SER A 6 7.89 18.46 -9.45
CA SER A 6 7.67 17.11 -9.99
C SER A 6 6.51 16.38 -9.30
N ASP A 7 6.35 16.55 -7.98
CA ASP A 7 5.25 15.94 -7.22
C ASP A 7 3.88 16.58 -7.60
N LEU A 8 3.88 17.89 -7.93
CA LEU A 8 2.68 18.64 -8.34
C LEU A 8 2.36 18.53 -9.83
N GLU A 9 3.32 18.21 -10.69
CA GLU A 9 3.14 18.16 -12.14
C GLU A 9 2.08 17.14 -12.55
N SER A 10 2.10 15.97 -11.93
CA SER A 10 1.09 14.91 -12.16
C SER A 10 -0.32 15.39 -11.78
N LEU A 11 -0.47 16.02 -10.62
CA LEU A 11 -1.73 16.57 -10.15
C LEU A 11 -2.23 17.67 -11.06
N TYR A 12 -1.36 18.62 -11.44
CA TYR A 12 -1.68 19.72 -12.34
C TYR A 12 -2.21 19.23 -13.70
N LYS A 13 -1.54 18.20 -14.27
CA LYS A 13 -1.95 17.61 -15.56
C LYS A 13 -3.36 17.00 -15.48
N GLU A 14 -3.65 16.24 -14.44
CA GLU A 14 -4.96 15.63 -14.26
C GLU A 14 -6.05 16.68 -13.99
N CYS A 15 -5.76 17.70 -13.19
CA CYS A 15 -6.68 18.83 -12.97
C CYS A 15 -6.98 19.58 -14.27
N LYS A 16 -5.98 19.84 -15.09
CA LYS A 16 -6.16 20.51 -16.38
C LYS A 16 -7.04 19.67 -17.31
N THR A 17 -6.81 18.36 -17.36
CA THR A 17 -7.64 17.46 -18.16
C THR A 17 -9.09 17.42 -17.66
N TYR A 18 -9.29 17.41 -16.35
CA TYR A 18 -10.62 17.44 -15.74
C TYR A 18 -11.38 18.74 -16.09
N ILE A 19 -10.72 19.89 -15.94
CA ILE A 19 -11.31 21.20 -16.28
C ILE A 19 -11.72 21.22 -17.75
N PHE A 20 -10.82 20.83 -18.65
CA PHE A 20 -11.10 20.79 -20.09
C PHE A 20 -12.32 19.92 -20.45
N LYS A 21 -12.38 18.71 -19.86
CA LYS A 21 -13.53 17.82 -20.11
C LYS A 21 -14.84 18.36 -19.53
N LYS A 22 -14.77 19.04 -18.40
CA LYS A 22 -15.93 19.67 -17.78
C LYS A 22 -16.43 20.86 -18.56
N GLU A 23 -15.53 21.67 -19.11
CA GLU A 23 -15.88 22.76 -20.05
C GLU A 23 -16.52 22.20 -21.33
N SER A 24 -15.92 21.16 -21.93
CA SER A 24 -16.53 20.50 -23.12
C SER A 24 -17.91 19.92 -22.82
N PHE A 25 -18.14 19.36 -21.64
CA PHE A 25 -19.45 18.88 -21.22
C PHE A 25 -20.48 20.01 -21.15
N ILE A 26 -20.10 21.15 -20.57
CA ILE A 26 -20.97 22.33 -20.46
C ILE A 26 -21.26 22.91 -21.84
N ASP A 27 -20.25 22.99 -22.71
CA ASP A 27 -20.40 23.45 -24.08
C ASP A 27 -21.39 22.54 -24.86
N ASN A 28 -21.26 21.23 -24.72
CA ASN A 28 -22.17 20.26 -25.32
C ASN A 28 -23.61 20.39 -24.77
N GLU A 29 -23.78 20.72 -23.46
CA GLU A 29 -25.13 20.97 -22.91
C GLU A 29 -25.85 22.13 -23.64
N SER A 30 -25.11 23.16 -24.02
CA SER A 30 -25.68 24.27 -24.78
C SER A 30 -26.12 23.86 -26.20
N LEU A 31 -25.46 22.88 -26.80
CA LEU A 31 -25.81 22.32 -28.11
C LEU A 31 -27.02 21.37 -28.08
N LEU A 32 -27.39 20.87 -26.90
CA LEU A 32 -28.58 20.03 -26.73
C LEU A 32 -29.90 20.84 -26.91
N GLU A 33 -29.82 22.14 -26.69
CA GLU A 33 -30.95 23.05 -26.84
C GLU A 33 -31.11 23.58 -28.28
N ASP A 34 -30.20 23.22 -29.20
CA ASP A 34 -30.23 23.65 -30.59
C ASP A 34 -31.31 22.89 -31.37
N GLU A 35 -31.96 23.59 -32.32
CA GLU A 35 -33.02 23.03 -33.18
C GLU A 35 -32.47 21.99 -34.18
N ASP A 36 -31.16 21.91 -34.38
CA ASP A 36 -30.51 20.93 -35.27
C ASP A 36 -30.43 19.55 -34.61
N SER A 37 -31.24 18.61 -35.11
CA SER A 37 -31.37 17.26 -34.54
C SER A 37 -30.09 16.41 -34.66
N GLU A 38 -29.25 16.65 -35.68
CA GLU A 38 -27.99 15.90 -35.85
C GLU A 38 -26.95 16.33 -34.83
N LEU A 39 -26.77 17.65 -34.62
CA LEU A 39 -25.83 18.17 -33.61
C LEU A 39 -26.25 17.78 -32.19
N SER A 40 -27.53 17.81 -31.89
CA SER A 40 -28.06 17.37 -30.58
C SER A 40 -27.81 15.88 -30.31
N LEU A 41 -27.87 14.99 -31.31
CA LEU A 41 -27.58 13.57 -31.15
C LEU A 41 -26.09 13.32 -30.87
N ILE A 42 -25.21 13.99 -31.64
CA ILE A 42 -23.74 13.88 -31.42
C ILE A 42 -23.35 14.38 -30.03
N ALA A 43 -23.91 15.55 -29.63
CA ALA A 43 -23.64 16.09 -28.30
C ALA A 43 -24.12 15.17 -27.16
N LYS A 44 -25.22 14.42 -27.34
CA LYS A 44 -25.70 13.43 -26.38
C LYS A 44 -24.74 12.28 -26.24
N GLU A 45 -24.27 11.69 -27.34
CA GLU A 45 -23.34 10.57 -27.35
C GLU A 45 -22.00 10.98 -26.72
N GLU A 46 -21.47 12.16 -27.05
CA GLU A 46 -20.25 12.69 -26.43
C GLU A 46 -20.44 12.94 -24.94
N ASN A 47 -21.56 13.45 -24.49
CA ASN A 47 -21.83 13.70 -23.08
C ASN A 47 -21.91 12.41 -22.26
N GLU A 48 -22.44 11.32 -22.82
CA GLU A 48 -22.40 10.01 -22.15
C GLU A 48 -20.98 9.51 -21.93
N ILE A 49 -20.07 9.76 -22.84
CA ILE A 49 -18.65 9.41 -22.73
C ILE A 49 -17.99 10.33 -21.70
N LEU A 50 -18.20 11.64 -21.80
CA LEU A 50 -17.61 12.64 -20.91
C LEU A 50 -18.02 12.43 -19.45
N ILE A 51 -19.27 12.07 -19.16
CA ILE A 51 -19.73 11.74 -17.79
C ILE A 51 -18.91 10.61 -17.19
N LYS A 52 -18.66 9.53 -17.94
CA LYS A 52 -17.86 8.40 -17.47
C LYS A 52 -16.41 8.81 -17.22
N GLU A 53 -15.84 9.57 -18.14
CA GLU A 53 -14.45 10.04 -18.04
C GLU A 53 -14.25 11.04 -16.89
N ILE A 54 -15.18 11.98 -16.70
CA ILE A 54 -15.19 12.94 -15.59
C ILE A 54 -15.27 12.19 -14.25
N SER A 55 -16.17 11.23 -14.12
CA SER A 55 -16.32 10.43 -12.92
C SER A 55 -15.04 9.62 -12.59
N ALA A 56 -14.40 9.06 -13.61
CA ALA A 56 -13.10 8.37 -13.43
C ALA A 56 -12.00 9.34 -13.00
N LEU A 57 -11.94 10.54 -13.61
CA LEU A 57 -10.97 11.58 -13.23
C LEU A 57 -11.22 12.11 -11.83
N GLU A 58 -12.46 12.31 -11.40
CA GLU A 58 -12.79 12.71 -10.02
C GLU A 58 -12.30 11.69 -9.00
N SER A 59 -12.50 10.40 -9.27
CA SER A 59 -12.01 9.32 -8.41
C SER A 59 -10.48 9.32 -8.32
N LYS A 60 -9.80 9.53 -9.44
CA LYS A 60 -8.34 9.64 -9.52
C LYS A 60 -7.82 10.87 -8.80
N LEU A 61 -8.46 12.02 -8.99
CA LEU A 61 -8.08 13.27 -8.32
C LEU A 61 -8.26 13.19 -6.80
N LYS A 62 -9.34 12.56 -6.30
CA LYS A 62 -9.52 12.32 -4.86
C LYS A 62 -8.31 11.60 -4.25
N ILE A 63 -7.76 10.60 -4.94
CA ILE A 63 -6.58 9.87 -4.48
C ILE A 63 -5.32 10.76 -4.56
N LEU A 64 -5.15 11.55 -5.63
CA LEU A 64 -4.00 12.43 -5.82
C LEU A 64 -3.95 13.59 -4.83
N PHE A 65 -5.10 14.05 -4.33
CA PHE A 65 -5.19 15.09 -3.29
C PHE A 65 -4.87 14.60 -1.88
N ILE A 66 -4.77 13.28 -1.65
CA ILE A 66 -4.36 12.77 -0.35
C ILE A 66 -2.90 13.17 -0.11
N PRO A 67 -2.60 13.90 0.98
CA PRO A 67 -1.24 14.30 1.27
C PRO A 67 -0.36 13.07 1.51
N LYS A 68 0.73 12.97 0.76
CA LYS A 68 1.70 11.88 0.92
C LYS A 68 2.59 12.18 2.12
N ASP A 69 2.72 11.21 3.02
CA ASP A 69 3.66 11.31 4.14
C ASP A 69 5.11 11.34 3.58
N PRO A 70 5.91 12.37 3.89
CA PRO A 70 7.29 12.45 3.43
C PRO A 70 8.16 11.28 3.94
N ASN A 71 7.73 10.61 5.01
CA ASN A 71 8.39 9.44 5.56
C ASN A 71 8.15 8.17 4.75
N ASP A 72 7.08 8.08 3.97
CA ASP A 72 6.72 6.88 3.20
C ASP A 72 7.86 6.37 2.29
N LYS A 73 8.71 7.29 1.81
CA LYS A 73 9.87 6.98 0.94
C LYS A 73 11.11 6.52 1.71
N LYS A 74 11.07 6.51 3.06
CA LYS A 74 12.23 6.12 3.87
C LYS A 74 12.43 4.61 3.90
N ASN A 75 13.67 4.21 4.12
CA ASN A 75 14.03 2.84 4.48
C ASN A 75 13.67 2.59 5.95
N ILE A 76 13.59 1.31 6.34
CA ILE A 76 13.26 0.91 7.71
C ILE A 76 14.29 -0.04 8.30
N ILE A 77 14.27 -0.11 9.61
CA ILE A 77 14.82 -1.22 10.39
C ILE A 77 13.61 -1.99 10.94
N LEU A 78 13.50 -3.25 10.57
CA LEU A 78 12.50 -4.18 11.06
C LEU A 78 13.09 -5.01 12.17
N GLU A 79 12.50 -4.93 13.35
CA GLU A 79 12.88 -5.71 14.51
C GLU A 79 11.75 -6.70 14.84
N ILE A 80 12.08 -7.97 14.95
CA ILE A 80 11.14 -9.04 15.27
C ILE A 80 11.61 -9.70 16.57
N ARG A 81 10.75 -9.74 17.57
CA ARG A 81 11.04 -10.36 18.87
C ARG A 81 9.96 -11.37 19.25
N ALA A 82 10.39 -12.51 19.81
CA ALA A 82 9.47 -13.45 20.44
C ALA A 82 8.85 -12.82 21.69
N GLY A 83 7.53 -12.64 21.71
CA GLY A 83 6.84 -11.83 22.71
C GLY A 83 6.59 -12.55 24.05
N THR A 84 5.99 -13.74 24.02
CA THR A 84 5.57 -14.46 25.25
C THR A 84 6.65 -15.34 25.86
N GLY A 85 7.82 -15.45 25.20
CA GLY A 85 8.83 -16.45 25.56
C GLY A 85 8.42 -17.89 25.20
N GLY A 86 9.33 -18.82 25.39
CA GLY A 86 9.12 -20.23 25.04
C GLY A 86 9.43 -20.55 23.58
N SER A 87 9.54 -21.86 23.30
CA SER A 87 9.98 -22.38 21.99
C SER A 87 9.01 -22.00 20.87
N GLU A 88 7.70 -22.05 21.11
CA GLU A 88 6.69 -21.78 20.10
C GLU A 88 6.66 -20.30 19.67
N ALA A 89 6.85 -19.36 20.61
CA ALA A 89 6.97 -17.95 20.27
C ALA A 89 8.21 -17.67 19.41
N CYS A 90 9.32 -18.39 19.68
CA CYS A 90 10.54 -18.30 18.88
C CYS A 90 10.36 -18.90 17.49
N LEU A 91 9.62 -19.99 17.34
CA LEU A 91 9.26 -20.56 16.04
C LEU A 91 8.35 -19.61 15.26
N PHE A 92 7.38 -19.02 15.93
CA PHE A 92 6.50 -18.03 15.30
C PHE A 92 7.26 -16.76 14.85
N ALA A 93 8.22 -16.29 15.66
CA ALA A 93 9.08 -15.17 15.26
C ALA A 93 9.93 -15.52 14.02
N ASN A 94 10.38 -16.77 13.88
CA ASN A 94 11.07 -17.26 12.70
C ASN A 94 10.13 -17.29 11.46
N ASP A 95 8.88 -17.70 11.64
CA ASP A 95 7.90 -17.67 10.56
C ASP A 95 7.65 -16.23 10.07
N LEU A 96 7.51 -15.25 10.99
CA LEU A 96 7.38 -13.83 10.65
C LEU A 96 8.64 -13.31 9.94
N TYR A 97 9.82 -13.64 10.41
CA TYR A 97 11.08 -13.30 9.76
C TYR A 97 11.09 -13.78 8.29
N ARG A 98 10.79 -15.05 8.06
CA ARG A 98 10.72 -15.63 6.71
C ARG A 98 9.65 -14.94 5.85
N MET A 99 8.49 -14.65 6.41
CA MET A 99 7.40 -13.94 5.74
C MET A 99 7.85 -12.56 5.26
N TYR A 100 8.47 -11.75 6.12
CA TYR A 100 8.90 -10.41 5.76
C TYR A 100 10.09 -10.40 4.79
N VAL A 101 11.03 -11.33 4.91
CA VAL A 101 12.10 -11.50 3.91
C VAL A 101 11.50 -11.83 2.55
N ARG A 102 10.56 -12.77 2.50
CA ARG A 102 9.89 -13.14 1.24
C ARG A 102 9.05 -11.99 0.67
N PHE A 103 8.38 -11.24 1.51
CA PHE A 103 7.64 -10.05 1.09
C PHE A 103 8.58 -8.99 0.49
N ALA A 104 9.72 -8.73 1.11
CA ALA A 104 10.73 -7.82 0.58
C ALA A 104 11.25 -8.28 -0.79
N GLU A 105 11.48 -9.58 -1.01
CA GLU A 105 11.86 -10.14 -2.31
C GLU A 105 10.81 -9.88 -3.39
N ILE A 106 9.52 -10.13 -3.08
CA ILE A 106 8.39 -9.89 -4.00
C ILE A 106 8.33 -8.42 -4.40
N LYS A 107 8.56 -7.52 -3.43
CA LYS A 107 8.58 -6.07 -3.65
C LYS A 107 9.89 -5.57 -4.30
N LYS A 108 10.85 -6.45 -4.53
CA LYS A 108 12.20 -6.13 -5.03
C LYS A 108 12.94 -5.15 -4.12
N TRP A 109 12.70 -5.23 -2.82
CA TRP A 109 13.44 -4.51 -1.80
C TRP A 109 14.68 -5.29 -1.39
N LYS A 110 15.70 -4.57 -0.95
CA LYS A 110 16.92 -5.17 -0.42
C LYS A 110 16.77 -5.35 1.09
N ALA A 111 16.67 -6.59 1.56
CA ALA A 111 16.67 -6.95 2.97
C ALA A 111 18.07 -7.44 3.38
N GLU A 112 18.66 -6.80 4.39
CA GLU A 112 19.96 -7.15 4.94
C GLU A 112 19.80 -7.50 6.42
N LEU A 113 20.21 -8.71 6.81
CA LEU A 113 20.21 -9.13 8.20
C LEU A 113 21.32 -8.39 8.95
N MET A 114 20.94 -7.66 10.01
CA MET A 114 21.86 -6.91 10.87
C MET A 114 22.22 -7.68 12.13
N ASN A 115 21.23 -8.33 12.74
CA ASN A 115 21.43 -9.14 13.93
C ASN A 115 20.44 -10.31 13.96
N LEU A 116 20.87 -11.45 14.48
CA LEU A 116 20.06 -12.64 14.68
C LEU A 116 20.42 -13.31 16.00
N SER A 117 19.43 -13.50 16.85
CA SER A 117 19.57 -14.28 18.09
C SER A 117 18.64 -15.49 18.01
N GLU A 118 19.23 -16.66 17.96
CA GLU A 118 18.52 -17.93 17.85
C GLU A 118 18.24 -18.56 19.22
N ASN A 119 17.27 -19.47 19.25
CA ASN A 119 16.99 -20.34 20.39
C ASN A 119 17.53 -21.76 20.10
N GLU A 120 17.88 -22.50 21.12
CA GLU A 120 18.32 -23.90 21.02
C GLU A 120 17.37 -24.84 20.30
N GLY A 121 16.04 -24.46 20.25
CA GLY A 121 14.98 -25.18 19.53
C GLY A 121 14.79 -24.79 18.07
N GLY A 122 15.71 -24.06 17.44
CA GLY A 122 15.65 -23.69 16.03
C GLY A 122 14.72 -22.50 15.72
N GLY A 123 14.21 -21.80 16.73
CA GLY A 123 13.45 -20.56 16.59
C GLY A 123 14.31 -19.31 16.79
N ILE A 124 13.75 -18.15 16.54
CA ILE A 124 14.42 -16.85 16.66
C ILE A 124 13.89 -16.13 17.91
N LYS A 125 14.79 -15.69 18.80
CA LYS A 125 14.48 -14.80 19.91
C LYS A 125 14.34 -13.37 19.43
N GLU A 126 15.27 -12.94 18.57
CA GLU A 126 15.29 -11.61 17.98
C GLU A 126 15.93 -11.66 16.60
N ALA A 127 15.34 -10.94 15.64
CA ALA A 127 15.94 -10.67 14.34
C ALA A 127 15.81 -9.18 14.01
N ILE A 128 16.90 -8.57 13.56
CA ILE A 128 16.94 -7.17 13.11
C ILE A 128 17.36 -7.15 11.65
N LEU A 129 16.49 -6.54 10.81
CA LEU A 129 16.66 -6.43 9.37
C LEU A 129 16.70 -4.96 8.95
N SER A 130 17.62 -4.60 8.08
CA SER A 130 17.57 -3.33 7.34
C SER A 130 16.88 -3.57 6.00
N ILE A 131 15.75 -2.91 5.75
CA ILE A 131 15.00 -3.03 4.49
C ILE A 131 15.08 -1.72 3.73
N LYS A 132 15.62 -1.79 2.49
CA LYS A 132 15.85 -0.64 1.62
C LYS A 132 15.13 -0.81 0.30
N GLY A 133 14.44 0.24 -0.17
CA GLY A 133 13.72 0.20 -1.44
C GLY A 133 12.77 1.38 -1.60
N THR A 134 11.84 1.25 -2.56
CA THR A 134 10.86 2.29 -2.85
C THR A 134 9.65 2.14 -1.94
N GLN A 135 9.28 3.22 -1.22
CA GLN A 135 8.09 3.30 -0.34
C GLN A 135 8.03 2.24 0.77
N VAL A 136 9.18 1.81 1.27
CA VAL A 136 9.28 0.75 2.27
C VAL A 136 8.54 1.13 3.55
N PHE A 137 8.79 2.34 4.08
CA PHE A 137 8.12 2.80 5.30
C PHE A 137 6.60 2.92 5.09
N GLY A 138 6.17 3.45 3.94
CA GLY A 138 4.74 3.64 3.65
C GLY A 138 3.95 2.33 3.67
N GLU A 139 4.53 1.23 3.18
CA GLU A 139 3.88 -0.08 3.18
C GLU A 139 4.01 -0.82 4.53
N MET A 140 5.09 -0.58 5.28
CA MET A 140 5.39 -1.34 6.50
C MET A 140 4.99 -0.63 7.80
N LYS A 141 4.67 0.65 7.78
CA LYS A 141 4.39 1.45 8.99
C LYS A 141 3.21 0.93 9.84
N PHE A 142 2.29 0.18 9.24
CA PHE A 142 1.14 -0.40 9.94
C PHE A 142 1.40 -1.81 10.48
N GLU A 143 2.55 -2.40 10.17
CA GLU A 143 2.94 -3.73 10.66
C GLU A 143 3.51 -3.67 12.09
N SER A 144 3.81 -2.48 12.59
CA SER A 144 4.30 -2.30 13.96
C SER A 144 3.23 -2.69 14.99
N GLY A 145 3.56 -3.64 15.83
CA GLY A 145 2.64 -4.09 16.88
C GLY A 145 2.85 -5.53 17.29
N VAL A 146 1.83 -6.12 17.91
CA VAL A 146 1.84 -7.52 18.37
C VAL A 146 1.14 -8.40 17.35
N HIS A 147 1.88 -9.36 16.81
CA HIS A 147 1.34 -10.45 15.99
C HIS A 147 0.98 -11.62 16.90
N ARG A 148 -0.19 -12.19 16.69
CA ARG A 148 -0.71 -13.34 17.46
C ARG A 148 -1.05 -14.49 16.53
N VAL A 149 -0.61 -15.67 16.88
CA VAL A 149 -0.98 -16.92 16.21
C VAL A 149 -1.69 -17.87 17.18
N GLN A 150 -2.68 -18.58 16.68
CA GLN A 150 -3.34 -19.70 17.35
C GLN A 150 -3.17 -20.93 16.48
N ARG A 151 -2.36 -21.87 16.94
CA ARG A 151 -2.12 -23.15 16.26
C ARG A 151 -1.79 -24.22 17.26
N VAL A 152 -1.85 -25.47 16.82
CA VAL A 152 -1.24 -26.58 17.56
C VAL A 152 0.25 -26.52 17.30
N PRO A 153 1.09 -26.29 18.33
CA PRO A 153 2.54 -26.23 18.15
C PRO A 153 3.10 -27.58 17.69
N ASP A 154 4.18 -27.56 16.93
CA ASP A 154 4.93 -28.78 16.56
C ASP A 154 5.48 -29.53 17.79
N THR A 155 5.64 -28.83 18.89
CA THR A 155 6.11 -29.35 20.19
C THR A 155 4.98 -29.96 21.06
N GLU A 156 3.71 -29.85 20.63
CA GLU A 156 2.57 -30.30 21.40
C GLU A 156 2.10 -31.71 20.96
N SER A 157 2.23 -32.68 21.85
CA SER A 157 1.87 -34.07 21.58
C SER A 157 0.38 -34.39 21.74
N SER A 158 -0.37 -33.56 22.49
CA SER A 158 -1.79 -33.81 22.82
C SER A 158 -2.77 -33.08 21.91
N GLY A 159 -2.29 -32.38 20.86
CA GLY A 159 -3.12 -31.68 19.90
C GLY A 159 -3.84 -30.43 20.44
N ARG A 160 -3.37 -29.86 21.54
CA ARG A 160 -3.98 -28.66 22.15
C ARG A 160 -3.61 -27.40 21.38
N LEU A 161 -4.61 -26.52 21.21
CA LEU A 161 -4.39 -25.23 20.60
C LEU A 161 -3.71 -24.28 21.59
N HIS A 162 -2.58 -23.70 21.16
CA HIS A 162 -1.86 -22.70 21.94
C HIS A 162 -1.90 -21.34 21.26
N THR A 163 -1.77 -20.28 22.04
CA THR A 163 -1.64 -18.91 21.55
C THR A 163 -0.21 -18.44 21.77
N SER A 164 0.44 -18.02 20.71
CA SER A 164 1.78 -17.42 20.75
C SER A 164 1.76 -16.02 20.19
N ALA A 165 2.68 -15.18 20.65
CA ALA A 165 2.81 -13.80 20.22
C ALA A 165 4.27 -13.47 19.89
N ALA A 166 4.43 -12.57 18.91
CA ALA A 166 5.70 -11.93 18.57
C ALA A 166 5.45 -10.44 18.27
N THR A 167 6.45 -9.61 18.47
CA THR A 167 6.42 -8.17 18.19
C THR A 167 7.46 -7.82 17.18
#